data_eed50750273b81bcf0355b708aa3f23f
#
_entry.id   eed50750273b81bcf0355b708aa3f23f
#
_cell.length_a   1.000
_cell.length_b   1.000
_cell.length_c   1.000
_cell.angle_alpha   90.00
_cell.angle_beta   90.00
_cell.angle_gamma   90.00
#
_symmetry.space_group_name_H-M   'P 1'
#
loop_
_entity.id
_entity.type
_entity.pdbx_description
1 polymer ?
#
loop_
_entity_poly.entity_id
_entity_poly.type
_entity_poly.pdbx_seq_one_letter_code
_entity_poly.pdbx_strand_id
1 'polypeptide(L)'
;MVLSTQTAISPVDGRYRNKAENLAAYFSEYALIKYRVRVEIEYFITLSEFLPQLSELNAAEVKKGLRKIYQEFTEEDALRVKEIESVTNHDVKAVEYFIKEKTNHFLAEKYHEFIHFGLTSQDINNTSVPLSIKDALQEVYYPGLEEVIGALKKYAEEWMDIPMLAKTHGQPASPTRLGKEVMVFVYRLEQQLALLKAVPISAKFGGATGNFNAHHVAYPEYDWRAFGNKFVSEVLGLKREEWTTQISNYDNLAAIFDGLKRINTILIDLNRDFWQYISMEYFKQKIKAGEIGSSAMPHKVNPIDFENAEGNLGIANAILEHLATKLPVSRLQRDLTDSTVLRNVGVPLAHIEIAFKSLTKGLGKLLLNESALSRDLNNCWAVVAEGIQTVLRREGYPKPYEALKALTRTNQTVTEQSIKEFIETLNVSDRIKDELRAITPHNYTGI
;
A
#
# COMPACT_ATOMS: atom_id res chain seq x y z
N MET A 1 -9.57 22.31 25.16
CA MET A 1 -8.40 21.45 25.38
C MET A 1 -7.39 21.78 24.26
N VAL A 2 -6.13 21.92 24.64
CA VAL A 2 -5.06 22.09 23.65
C VAL A 2 -4.87 20.75 22.89
N LEU A 3 -4.61 20.81 21.60
CA LEU A 3 -4.37 19.61 20.77
C LEU A 3 -3.09 18.90 21.23
N SER A 4 -3.22 17.63 21.55
CA SER A 4 -2.12 16.72 21.91
C SER A 4 -2.48 15.31 21.46
N THR A 5 -1.56 14.36 21.59
CA THR A 5 -1.84 12.94 21.28
C THR A 5 -2.98 12.35 22.13
N GLN A 6 -3.23 12.88 23.33
CA GLN A 6 -4.32 12.46 24.21
C GLN A 6 -5.66 13.15 23.90
N THR A 7 -5.64 14.30 23.24
CA THR A 7 -6.84 15.10 22.93
C THR A 7 -7.20 15.06 21.45
N ALA A 8 -6.37 14.43 20.60
CA ALA A 8 -6.64 14.26 19.19
C ALA A 8 -7.84 13.33 18.97
N ILE A 9 -8.77 13.74 18.09
CA ILE A 9 -9.95 12.94 17.73
C ILE A 9 -9.56 11.76 16.82
N SER A 10 -8.65 12.00 15.88
CA SER A 10 -8.13 10.95 15.03
C SER A 10 -7.15 10.06 15.79
N PRO A 11 -7.32 8.71 15.80
CA PRO A 11 -6.36 7.80 16.39
C PRO A 11 -5.00 7.81 15.68
N VAL A 12 -4.94 8.23 14.42
CA VAL A 12 -3.68 8.40 13.67
C VAL A 12 -2.80 9.46 14.34
N ASP A 13 -3.39 10.61 14.71
CA ASP A 13 -2.66 11.70 15.37
C ASP A 13 -2.58 11.55 16.89
N GLY A 14 -3.40 10.67 17.47
CA GLY A 14 -3.40 10.34 18.88
C GLY A 14 -2.62 9.06 19.20
N ARG A 15 -3.37 7.99 19.47
CA ARG A 15 -2.86 6.68 19.90
C ARG A 15 -1.70 6.13 19.03
N TYR A 16 -1.75 6.37 17.73
CA TYR A 16 -0.81 5.79 16.76
C TYR A 16 0.18 6.80 16.18
N ARG A 17 0.25 8.01 16.73
CA ARG A 17 1.14 9.07 16.21
C ARG A 17 2.57 8.59 15.99
N ASN A 18 3.14 7.87 16.94
CA ASN A 18 4.50 7.33 16.87
C ASN A 18 4.70 6.26 15.77
N LYS A 19 3.63 5.74 15.20
CA LYS A 19 3.69 4.77 14.11
C LYS A 19 3.59 5.39 12.72
N ALA A 20 3.00 6.58 12.60
CA ALA A 20 2.67 7.22 11.33
C ALA A 20 3.25 8.65 11.19
N GLU A 21 4.07 9.11 12.13
CA GLU A 21 4.59 10.49 12.15
C GLU A 21 5.47 10.83 10.94
N ASN A 22 6.14 9.84 10.35
CA ASN A 22 6.92 9.99 9.12
C ASN A 22 6.08 10.50 7.94
N LEU A 23 4.79 10.21 7.92
CA LEU A 23 3.87 10.71 6.89
C LEU A 23 3.50 12.19 7.05
N ALA A 24 3.80 12.82 8.18
CA ALA A 24 3.56 14.24 8.39
C ALA A 24 4.36 15.13 7.42
N ALA A 25 5.53 14.66 6.97
CA ALA A 25 6.35 15.36 5.98
C ALA A 25 5.69 15.46 4.58
N TYR A 26 4.63 14.69 4.32
CA TYR A 26 3.95 14.61 3.03
C TYR A 26 2.49 15.07 3.10
N PHE A 27 1.78 14.83 4.21
CA PHE A 27 0.32 14.96 4.28
C PHE A 27 -0.20 15.86 5.40
N SER A 28 0.67 16.50 6.16
CA SER A 28 0.25 17.56 7.09
C SER A 28 -0.08 18.85 6.37
N GLU A 29 -0.76 19.80 7.02
CA GLU A 29 -0.98 21.14 6.46
C GLU A 29 0.35 21.86 6.19
N TYR A 30 1.34 21.68 7.08
CA TYR A 30 2.72 22.13 6.85
C TYR A 30 3.30 21.57 5.52
N ALA A 31 3.17 20.27 5.31
CA ALA A 31 3.67 19.63 4.10
C ALA A 31 2.95 20.13 2.84
N LEU A 32 1.61 20.24 2.88
CA LEU A 32 0.84 20.77 1.77
C LEU A 32 1.31 22.17 1.36
N ILE A 33 1.52 23.05 2.34
CA ILE A 33 2.04 24.42 2.10
C ILE A 33 3.46 24.35 1.49
N LYS A 34 4.35 23.55 2.08
CA LYS A 34 5.73 23.37 1.59
C LYS A 34 5.78 22.87 0.14
N TYR A 35 4.95 21.89 -0.24
CA TYR A 35 4.86 21.39 -1.61
C TYR A 35 4.32 22.43 -2.58
N ARG A 36 3.35 23.25 -2.16
CA ARG A 36 2.86 24.39 -2.96
C ARG A 36 3.97 25.42 -3.18
N VAL A 37 4.71 25.80 -2.15
CA VAL A 37 5.87 26.70 -2.26
C VAL A 37 6.92 26.12 -3.19
N ARG A 38 7.23 24.83 -3.09
CA ARG A 38 8.17 24.15 -4.01
C ARG A 38 7.72 24.25 -5.46
N VAL A 39 6.47 23.96 -5.74
CA VAL A 39 5.92 24.00 -7.12
C VAL A 39 5.93 25.42 -7.67
N GLU A 40 5.51 26.43 -6.91
CA GLU A 40 5.55 27.83 -7.31
C GLU A 40 6.96 28.30 -7.66
N ILE A 41 7.93 27.94 -6.84
CA ILE A 41 9.32 28.32 -7.04
C ILE A 41 9.93 27.61 -8.25
N GLU A 42 9.72 26.32 -8.41
CA GLU A 42 10.24 25.60 -9.58
C GLU A 42 9.53 26.06 -10.88
N TYR A 43 8.25 26.43 -10.81
CA TYR A 43 7.56 27.08 -11.91
C TYR A 43 8.21 28.41 -12.27
N PHE A 44 8.43 29.30 -11.30
CA PHE A 44 9.04 30.61 -11.50
C PHE A 44 10.46 30.50 -12.08
N ILE A 45 11.26 29.55 -11.61
CA ILE A 45 12.58 29.25 -12.17
C ILE A 45 12.46 28.78 -13.61
N THR A 46 11.56 27.83 -13.91
CA THR A 46 11.36 27.31 -15.27
C THR A 46 10.86 28.40 -16.22
N LEU A 47 9.96 29.25 -15.74
CA LEU A 47 9.47 30.41 -16.51
C LEU A 47 10.61 31.38 -16.84
N SER A 48 11.55 31.61 -15.91
CA SER A 48 12.70 32.47 -16.12
C SER A 48 13.68 31.94 -17.18
N GLU A 49 13.75 30.63 -17.33
CA GLU A 49 14.52 29.99 -18.41
C GLU A 49 13.84 30.10 -19.78
N PHE A 50 12.55 30.33 -19.78
CA PHE A 50 11.72 30.32 -20.98
C PHE A 50 11.47 31.72 -21.53
N LEU A 51 11.28 32.71 -20.66
CA LEU A 51 10.99 34.12 -21.05
C LEU A 51 12.25 34.99 -21.00
N PRO A 52 12.70 35.61 -22.14
CA PRO A 52 13.91 36.42 -22.19
C PRO A 52 13.98 37.57 -21.17
N GLN A 53 12.83 38.23 -20.89
CA GLN A 53 12.76 39.32 -19.92
C GLN A 53 13.02 38.89 -18.46
N LEU A 54 13.02 37.58 -18.18
CA LEU A 54 13.35 37.02 -16.88
C LEU A 54 14.78 36.44 -16.83
N SER A 55 15.57 36.61 -17.87
CA SER A 55 16.89 36.00 -18.03
C SER A 55 17.86 36.34 -16.87
N GLU A 56 17.73 37.53 -16.25
CA GLU A 56 18.52 37.92 -15.08
C GLU A 56 18.32 36.93 -13.88
N LEU A 57 17.14 36.29 -13.80
CA LEU A 57 16.82 35.30 -12.75
C LEU A 57 17.53 33.93 -12.96
N ASN A 58 18.12 33.74 -14.14
CA ASN A 58 18.83 32.48 -14.46
C ASN A 58 20.20 32.36 -13.79
N ALA A 59 20.70 33.42 -13.11
CA ALA A 59 21.91 33.32 -12.33
C ALA A 59 21.82 32.23 -11.27
N ALA A 60 22.87 31.40 -11.16
CA ALA A 60 22.87 30.24 -10.25
C ALA A 60 22.57 30.62 -8.79
N GLU A 61 23.09 31.76 -8.34
CA GLU A 61 22.87 32.25 -6.97
C GLU A 61 21.39 32.65 -6.73
N VAL A 62 20.71 33.21 -7.73
CA VAL A 62 19.27 33.56 -7.66
C VAL A 62 18.44 32.27 -7.55
N LYS A 63 18.69 31.32 -8.44
CA LYS A 63 17.99 30.00 -8.40
C LYS A 63 18.21 29.28 -7.09
N LYS A 64 19.44 29.31 -6.57
CA LYS A 64 19.78 28.75 -5.25
C LYS A 64 19.04 29.47 -4.14
N GLY A 65 18.97 30.79 -4.16
CA GLY A 65 18.21 31.59 -3.19
C GLY A 65 16.72 31.26 -3.22
N LEU A 66 16.13 31.14 -4.40
CA LEU A 66 14.73 30.72 -4.57
C LEU A 66 14.47 29.32 -4.00
N ARG A 67 15.31 28.32 -4.34
CA ARG A 67 15.16 26.94 -3.85
C ARG A 67 15.29 26.82 -2.35
N LYS A 68 16.14 27.64 -1.71
CA LYS A 68 16.26 27.67 -0.24
C LYS A 68 14.93 27.93 0.46
N ILE A 69 14.01 28.73 -0.12
CA ILE A 69 12.72 29.06 0.48
C ILE A 69 11.92 27.79 0.80
N TYR A 70 11.92 26.77 -0.08
CA TYR A 70 11.23 25.51 0.23
C TYR A 70 12.12 24.45 0.84
N GLN A 71 13.44 24.46 0.59
CA GLN A 71 14.38 23.49 1.17
C GLN A 71 14.58 23.71 2.66
N GLU A 72 14.63 24.98 3.08
CA GLU A 72 14.80 25.42 4.48
C GLU A 72 13.45 25.85 5.10
N PHE A 73 12.31 25.43 4.53
CA PHE A 73 10.98 25.79 4.99
C PHE A 73 10.69 25.24 6.38
N THR A 74 10.23 26.13 7.30
CA THR A 74 10.01 25.82 8.70
C THR A 74 8.52 25.83 9.08
N GLU A 75 8.20 25.42 10.31
CA GLU A 75 6.82 25.52 10.85
C GLU A 75 6.40 26.99 10.99
N GLU A 76 7.31 27.90 11.32
CA GLU A 76 7.06 29.36 11.40
C GLU A 76 6.70 29.91 10.01
N ASP A 77 7.33 29.40 8.95
CA ASP A 77 6.98 29.78 7.57
C ASP A 77 5.55 29.35 7.24
N ALA A 78 5.18 28.12 7.64
CA ALA A 78 3.81 27.63 7.47
C ALA A 78 2.80 28.47 8.24
N LEU A 79 3.10 28.84 9.48
CA LEU A 79 2.28 29.75 10.28
C LEU A 79 2.15 31.12 9.62
N ARG A 80 3.23 31.67 9.03
CA ARG A 80 3.17 32.93 8.29
C ARG A 80 2.23 32.84 7.10
N VAL A 81 2.28 31.74 6.31
CA VAL A 81 1.31 31.53 5.23
C VAL A 81 -0.12 31.48 5.76
N LYS A 82 -0.37 30.83 6.89
CA LYS A 82 -1.72 30.78 7.52
C LYS A 82 -2.19 32.15 8.02
N GLU A 83 -1.30 32.99 8.52
CA GLU A 83 -1.63 34.39 8.87
C GLU A 83 -2.10 35.18 7.64
N ILE A 84 -1.37 35.08 6.52
CA ILE A 84 -1.75 35.72 5.26
C ILE A 84 -3.09 35.18 4.76
N GLU A 85 -3.27 33.83 4.81
CA GLU A 85 -4.52 33.18 4.43
C GLU A 85 -5.71 33.67 5.24
N SER A 86 -5.53 33.91 6.55
CA SER A 86 -6.60 34.39 7.43
C SER A 86 -7.18 35.76 7.02
N VAL A 87 -6.39 36.56 6.31
CA VAL A 87 -6.79 37.87 5.79
C VAL A 87 -7.33 37.75 4.35
N THR A 88 -6.63 36.96 3.51
CA THR A 88 -6.97 36.84 2.07
C THR A 88 -8.13 35.88 1.82
N ASN A 89 -8.41 34.97 2.77
CA ASN A 89 -9.34 33.86 2.64
C ASN A 89 -9.08 32.99 1.40
N HIS A 90 -7.80 32.87 1.02
CA HIS A 90 -7.38 32.10 -0.16
C HIS A 90 -6.00 31.50 0.06
N ASP A 91 -5.92 30.16 0.12
CA ASP A 91 -4.75 29.40 0.51
C ASP A 91 -3.57 29.53 -0.49
N VAL A 92 -3.82 29.35 -1.80
CA VAL A 92 -2.74 29.47 -2.81
C VAL A 92 -2.29 30.91 -2.99
N LYS A 93 -3.19 31.89 -2.87
CA LYS A 93 -2.81 33.31 -2.92
C LYS A 93 -1.94 33.70 -1.72
N ALA A 94 -2.17 33.09 -0.56
CA ALA A 94 -1.31 33.28 0.60
C ALA A 94 0.11 32.76 0.35
N VAL A 95 0.27 31.64 -0.35
CA VAL A 95 1.59 31.12 -0.77
C VAL A 95 2.30 32.09 -1.71
N GLU A 96 1.60 32.65 -2.69
CA GLU A 96 2.15 33.67 -3.60
C GLU A 96 2.69 34.88 -2.82
N TYR A 97 1.90 35.44 -1.88
CA TYR A 97 2.32 36.57 -1.08
C TYR A 97 3.50 36.22 -0.16
N PHE A 98 3.50 35.06 0.43
CA PHE A 98 4.63 34.56 1.23
C PHE A 98 5.92 34.53 0.41
N ILE A 99 5.87 34.00 -0.82
CA ILE A 99 7.05 33.95 -1.71
C ILE A 99 7.50 35.36 -2.05
N LYS A 100 6.59 36.31 -2.35
CA LYS A 100 6.91 37.73 -2.58
C LYS A 100 7.62 38.32 -1.37
N GLU A 101 7.13 38.09 -0.15
CA GLU A 101 7.79 38.54 1.10
C GLU A 101 9.21 37.97 1.23
N LYS A 102 9.40 36.67 0.99
CA LYS A 102 10.71 36.00 1.11
C LYS A 102 11.72 36.46 0.04
N THR A 103 11.25 36.93 -1.08
CA THR A 103 12.11 37.37 -2.21
C THR A 103 12.42 38.86 -2.22
N ASN A 104 11.73 39.67 -1.44
CA ASN A 104 11.87 41.14 -1.42
C ASN A 104 13.30 41.65 -1.20
N HIS A 105 14.17 40.90 -0.54
CA HIS A 105 15.52 41.32 -0.21
C HIS A 105 16.58 40.98 -1.28
N PHE A 106 16.24 40.17 -2.28
CA PHE A 106 17.18 39.76 -3.34
C PHE A 106 16.60 39.79 -4.76
N LEU A 107 15.28 39.95 -4.94
CA LEU A 107 14.65 40.13 -6.24
C LEU A 107 14.16 41.57 -6.40
N ALA A 108 14.31 42.12 -7.61
CA ALA A 108 13.71 43.41 -7.95
C ALA A 108 12.17 43.25 -8.05
N GLU A 109 11.44 44.26 -7.59
CA GLU A 109 9.97 44.29 -7.52
C GLU A 109 9.31 43.97 -8.88
N LYS A 110 9.89 44.37 -10.00
CA LYS A 110 9.41 44.07 -11.35
C LYS A 110 9.23 42.57 -11.64
N TYR A 111 9.94 41.69 -10.92
CA TYR A 111 9.86 40.23 -11.09
C TYR A 111 8.79 39.59 -10.25
N HIS A 112 8.31 40.23 -9.19
CA HIS A 112 7.32 39.68 -8.28
C HIS A 112 5.99 39.34 -8.95
N GLU A 113 5.61 40.08 -9.99
CA GLU A 113 4.37 39.86 -10.74
C GLU A 113 4.43 38.62 -11.65
N PHE A 114 5.61 38.01 -11.83
CA PHE A 114 5.77 36.73 -12.51
C PHE A 114 5.66 35.51 -11.59
N ILE A 115 5.58 35.73 -10.28
CA ILE A 115 5.22 34.65 -9.33
C ILE A 115 3.74 34.36 -9.56
N HIS A 116 3.40 33.07 -9.75
CA HIS A 116 2.04 32.62 -10.11
C HIS A 116 1.52 33.16 -11.47
N PHE A 117 2.40 33.58 -12.38
CA PHE A 117 2.02 34.18 -13.66
C PHE A 117 1.20 33.19 -14.51
N GLY A 118 0.01 33.62 -14.94
CA GLY A 118 -0.89 32.87 -15.84
C GLY A 118 -1.50 31.59 -15.19
N LEU A 119 -1.18 31.27 -13.96
CA LEU A 119 -1.66 30.09 -13.26
C LEU A 119 -3.05 30.26 -12.63
N THR A 120 -3.68 29.15 -12.34
CA THR A 120 -4.80 29.03 -11.40
C THR A 120 -4.37 28.19 -10.21
N SER A 121 -5.08 28.32 -9.09
CA SER A 121 -4.77 27.54 -7.86
C SER A 121 -4.63 26.04 -8.12
N GLN A 122 -5.36 25.50 -9.08
CA GLN A 122 -5.31 24.09 -9.39
C GLN A 122 -4.09 23.66 -10.21
N ASP A 123 -3.39 24.58 -10.85
CA ASP A 123 -2.07 24.27 -11.41
C ASP A 123 -1.05 23.97 -10.31
N ILE A 124 -1.24 24.58 -9.12
CA ILE A 124 -0.41 24.34 -7.95
C ILE A 124 -0.90 23.12 -7.15
N ASN A 125 -2.20 23.01 -6.88
CA ASN A 125 -2.74 21.89 -6.11
C ASN A 125 -2.63 20.56 -6.87
N ASN A 126 -2.96 20.53 -8.17
CA ASN A 126 -2.91 19.33 -8.99
C ASN A 126 -1.49 18.96 -9.49
N THR A 127 -0.48 19.61 -8.98
CA THR A 127 0.93 19.25 -9.11
C THR A 127 1.56 18.95 -7.75
N SER A 128 1.31 19.77 -6.72
CA SER A 128 1.85 19.58 -5.37
C SER A 128 1.33 18.32 -4.69
N VAL A 129 0.02 18.04 -4.80
CA VAL A 129 -0.58 16.84 -4.19
C VAL A 129 -0.05 15.55 -4.83
N PRO A 130 -0.07 15.34 -6.16
CA PRO A 130 0.53 14.16 -6.73
C PRO A 130 2.05 14.06 -6.49
N LEU A 131 2.76 15.18 -6.38
CA LEU A 131 4.18 15.19 -6.02
C LEU A 131 4.40 14.68 -4.58
N SER A 132 3.61 15.12 -3.62
CA SER A 132 3.69 14.61 -2.24
C SER A 132 3.30 13.13 -2.13
N ILE A 133 2.30 12.68 -2.89
CA ILE A 133 1.92 11.26 -2.96
C ILE A 133 3.06 10.42 -3.55
N LYS A 134 3.70 10.89 -4.64
CA LYS A 134 4.86 10.24 -5.25
C LYS A 134 5.98 10.03 -4.23
N ASP A 135 6.38 11.12 -3.56
CA ASP A 135 7.46 11.10 -2.59
C ASP A 135 7.10 10.16 -1.41
N ALA A 136 5.89 10.23 -0.88
CA ALA A 136 5.41 9.34 0.19
C ALA A 136 5.36 7.85 -0.23
N LEU A 137 4.93 7.55 -1.45
CA LEU A 137 4.95 6.18 -1.95
C LEU A 137 6.38 5.65 -2.06
N GLN A 138 7.31 6.45 -2.56
CA GLN A 138 8.70 6.05 -2.76
C GLN A 138 9.50 5.94 -1.46
N GLU A 139 9.27 6.85 -0.52
CA GLU A 139 10.10 6.97 0.69
C GLU A 139 9.50 6.24 1.90
N VAL A 140 8.18 5.96 1.90
CA VAL A 140 7.50 5.33 3.04
C VAL A 140 6.78 4.06 2.65
N TYR A 141 5.83 4.13 1.71
CA TYR A 141 4.94 3.01 1.43
C TYR A 141 5.66 1.82 0.80
N TYR A 142 6.44 2.04 -0.27
CA TYR A 142 7.14 0.93 -0.94
C TYR A 142 8.17 0.27 -0.03
N PRO A 143 9.03 1.00 0.70
CA PRO A 143 9.93 0.39 1.66
C PRO A 143 9.21 -0.40 2.76
N GLY A 144 8.11 0.13 3.31
CA GLY A 144 7.33 -0.56 4.33
C GLY A 144 6.68 -1.86 3.83
N LEU A 145 6.13 -1.86 2.61
CA LEU A 145 5.60 -3.08 1.99
C LEU A 145 6.70 -4.08 1.64
N GLU A 146 7.84 -3.63 1.14
CA GLU A 146 9.00 -4.47 0.81
C GLU A 146 9.58 -5.13 2.07
N GLU A 147 9.57 -4.46 3.22
CA GLU A 147 9.92 -5.07 4.53
C GLU A 147 8.97 -6.22 4.88
N VAL A 148 7.66 -6.03 4.72
CA VAL A 148 6.66 -7.09 4.94
C VAL A 148 6.89 -8.27 4.00
N ILE A 149 7.06 -8.00 2.70
CA ILE A 149 7.35 -9.05 1.70
C ILE A 149 8.63 -9.80 2.05
N GLY A 150 9.69 -9.09 2.43
CA GLY A 150 10.96 -9.68 2.84
C GLY A 150 10.84 -10.61 4.05
N ALA A 151 10.06 -10.20 5.05
CA ALA A 151 9.77 -11.04 6.22
C ALA A 151 9.00 -12.31 5.83
N LEU A 152 8.01 -12.20 4.95
CA LEU A 152 7.25 -13.36 4.45
C LEU A 152 8.12 -14.31 3.63
N LYS A 153 9.00 -13.80 2.76
CA LYS A 153 9.95 -14.63 2.00
C LYS A 153 10.85 -15.45 2.92
N LYS A 154 11.40 -14.80 3.94
CA LYS A 154 12.24 -15.48 4.93
C LYS A 154 11.49 -16.65 5.58
N TYR A 155 10.24 -16.47 6.00
CA TYR A 155 9.44 -17.53 6.56
C TYR A 155 9.05 -18.59 5.52
N ALA A 156 8.78 -18.21 4.28
CA ALA A 156 8.50 -19.15 3.21
C ALA A 156 9.70 -20.09 2.95
N GLU A 157 10.92 -19.56 2.99
CA GLU A 157 12.16 -20.34 2.87
C GLU A 157 12.40 -21.22 4.11
N GLU A 158 12.25 -20.66 5.32
CA GLU A 158 12.44 -21.39 6.58
C GLU A 158 11.48 -22.57 6.72
N TRP A 159 10.25 -22.45 6.23
CA TRP A 159 9.20 -23.45 6.37
C TRP A 159 8.91 -24.22 5.07
N MET A 160 9.79 -24.16 4.07
CA MET A 160 9.52 -24.73 2.74
C MET A 160 9.29 -26.25 2.76
N ASP A 161 9.92 -26.97 3.69
CA ASP A 161 9.82 -28.42 3.82
C ASP A 161 8.85 -28.89 4.91
N ILE A 162 8.17 -27.96 5.58
CA ILE A 162 7.23 -28.29 6.66
C ILE A 162 5.89 -28.74 6.05
N PRO A 163 5.50 -30.02 6.18
CA PRO A 163 4.22 -30.50 5.69
C PRO A 163 3.08 -29.96 6.58
N MET A 164 1.99 -29.59 5.93
CA MET A 164 0.80 -29.03 6.57
C MET A 164 -0.45 -29.61 5.96
N LEU A 165 -1.43 -29.94 6.80
CA LEU A 165 -2.76 -30.33 6.33
C LEU A 165 -3.47 -29.12 5.75
N ALA A 166 -3.74 -29.13 4.44
CA ALA A 166 -4.57 -28.09 3.84
C ALA A 166 -6.05 -28.30 4.19
N LYS A 167 -6.80 -27.22 4.22
CA LYS A 167 -8.25 -27.26 4.43
C LYS A 167 -8.96 -26.51 3.33
N THR A 168 -9.93 -27.18 2.70
CA THR A 168 -10.89 -26.57 1.77
C THR A 168 -12.29 -26.66 2.35
N HIS A 169 -13.05 -25.58 2.29
CA HIS A 169 -14.37 -25.50 2.96
C HIS A 169 -14.29 -25.82 4.46
N GLY A 170 -13.14 -25.55 5.10
CA GLY A 170 -12.88 -25.91 6.51
C GLY A 170 -12.64 -27.40 6.77
N GLN A 171 -12.64 -28.26 5.72
CA GLN A 171 -12.42 -29.70 5.82
C GLN A 171 -11.01 -30.09 5.42
N PRO A 172 -10.45 -31.16 6.02
CA PRO A 172 -9.16 -31.72 5.61
C PRO A 172 -9.12 -32.03 4.12
N ALA A 173 -8.07 -31.59 3.45
CA ALA A 173 -7.81 -31.79 2.03
C ALA A 173 -6.37 -32.28 1.82
N SER A 174 -5.94 -32.40 0.58
CA SER A 174 -4.58 -32.83 0.24
C SER A 174 -3.55 -32.00 0.97
N PRO A 175 -2.53 -32.63 1.59
CA PRO A 175 -1.49 -31.90 2.29
C PRO A 175 -0.74 -30.93 1.37
N THR A 176 -0.20 -29.89 1.98
CA THR A 176 0.62 -28.85 1.36
C THR A 176 1.90 -28.65 2.18
N ARG A 177 2.70 -27.66 1.80
CA ARG A 177 3.85 -27.20 2.58
C ARG A 177 3.61 -25.79 3.11
N LEU A 178 3.91 -25.57 4.38
CA LEU A 178 3.67 -24.28 5.03
C LEU A 178 4.39 -23.14 4.33
N GLY A 179 5.64 -23.32 3.92
CA GLY A 179 6.38 -22.28 3.19
C GLY A 179 5.74 -21.95 1.85
N LYS A 180 5.17 -22.93 1.13
CA LYS A 180 4.42 -22.69 -0.11
C LYS A 180 3.15 -21.87 0.16
N GLU A 181 2.43 -22.13 1.24
CA GLU A 181 1.24 -21.33 1.61
C GLU A 181 1.61 -19.88 1.88
N VAL A 182 2.73 -19.61 2.55
CA VAL A 182 3.25 -18.25 2.75
C VAL A 182 3.68 -17.63 1.41
N MET A 183 4.32 -18.40 0.52
CA MET A 183 4.77 -17.92 -0.79
C MET A 183 3.60 -17.48 -1.69
N VAL A 184 2.39 -18.01 -1.52
CA VAL A 184 1.19 -17.54 -2.23
C VAL A 184 0.97 -16.04 -1.98
N PHE A 185 1.10 -15.60 -0.73
CA PHE A 185 0.93 -14.17 -0.39
C PHE A 185 2.07 -13.33 -0.94
N VAL A 186 3.31 -13.80 -0.85
CA VAL A 186 4.47 -13.13 -1.46
C VAL A 186 4.23 -12.89 -2.95
N TYR A 187 3.88 -13.94 -3.69
CA TYR A 187 3.61 -13.86 -5.12
C TYR A 187 2.51 -12.85 -5.43
N ARG A 188 1.37 -12.93 -4.72
CA ARG A 188 0.24 -12.00 -4.91
C ARG A 188 0.64 -10.54 -4.66
N LEU A 189 1.39 -10.27 -3.58
CA LEU A 189 1.85 -8.94 -3.22
C LEU A 189 2.81 -8.37 -4.26
N GLU A 190 3.79 -9.16 -4.73
CA GLU A 190 4.74 -8.73 -5.76
C GLU A 190 4.06 -8.39 -7.09
N GLN A 191 3.08 -9.20 -7.51
CA GLN A 191 2.31 -8.93 -8.72
C GLN A 191 1.52 -7.61 -8.60
N GLN A 192 0.86 -7.38 -7.47
CA GLN A 192 0.09 -6.15 -7.28
C GLN A 192 0.98 -4.92 -7.06
N LEU A 193 2.13 -5.06 -6.41
CA LEU A 193 3.12 -3.99 -6.29
C LEU A 193 3.68 -3.58 -7.66
N ALA A 194 3.96 -4.54 -8.54
CA ALA A 194 4.40 -4.25 -9.90
C ALA A 194 3.33 -3.48 -10.70
N LEU A 195 2.06 -3.86 -10.59
CA LEU A 195 0.94 -3.15 -11.21
C LEU A 195 0.79 -1.74 -10.64
N LEU A 196 0.86 -1.57 -9.33
CA LEU A 196 0.80 -0.26 -8.68
C LEU A 196 1.93 0.67 -9.15
N LYS A 197 3.17 0.18 -9.20
CA LYS A 197 4.34 0.93 -9.67
C LYS A 197 4.24 1.33 -11.16
N ALA A 198 3.47 0.60 -11.95
CA ALA A 198 3.25 0.90 -13.36
C ALA A 198 2.21 2.01 -13.61
N VAL A 199 1.38 2.36 -12.62
CA VAL A 199 0.42 3.45 -12.75
C VAL A 199 1.17 4.79 -12.76
N PRO A 200 1.01 5.64 -13.80
CA PRO A 200 1.69 6.93 -13.84
C PRO A 200 1.15 7.86 -12.75
N ILE A 201 2.04 8.54 -12.05
CA ILE A 201 1.64 9.65 -11.17
C ILE A 201 1.51 10.89 -12.05
N SER A 202 0.26 11.27 -12.33
CA SER A 202 -0.06 12.35 -13.28
C SER A 202 -0.46 13.64 -12.59
N ALA A 203 -0.37 14.75 -13.35
CA ALA A 203 -0.68 16.07 -12.88
C ALA A 203 -1.32 16.92 -13.97
N LYS A 204 -2.27 17.78 -13.57
CA LYS A 204 -2.84 18.82 -14.42
C LYS A 204 -1.99 20.09 -14.32
N PHE A 205 -1.67 20.65 -15.48
CA PHE A 205 -1.03 21.96 -15.62
C PHE A 205 -1.42 22.60 -16.96
N GLY A 206 -2.08 23.77 -16.92
CA GLY A 206 -2.56 24.43 -18.15
C GLY A 206 -3.48 25.63 -17.91
N GLY A 207 -3.47 26.24 -16.74
CA GLY A 207 -4.28 27.42 -16.42
C GLY A 207 -5.73 27.08 -16.08
N ALA A 208 -6.59 28.11 -16.07
CA ALA A 208 -7.94 28.08 -15.52
C ALA A 208 -8.90 27.07 -16.17
N THR A 209 -8.64 26.63 -17.40
CA THR A 209 -9.47 25.64 -18.14
C THR A 209 -8.62 24.58 -18.84
N GLY A 210 -7.34 24.48 -18.50
CA GLY A 210 -6.42 23.53 -19.15
C GLY A 210 -5.89 23.96 -20.51
N ASN A 211 -6.19 25.17 -20.97
CA ASN A 211 -5.90 25.65 -22.33
C ASN A 211 -4.79 26.72 -22.40
N PHE A 212 -4.08 27.00 -21.29
CA PHE A 212 -3.08 28.08 -21.20
C PHE A 212 -3.57 29.48 -21.66
N ASN A 213 -4.84 29.80 -21.46
CA ASN A 213 -5.48 31.02 -21.97
C ASN A 213 -4.69 32.29 -21.60
N ALA A 214 -4.36 32.49 -20.34
CA ALA A 214 -3.63 33.66 -19.84
C ALA A 214 -2.20 33.71 -20.37
N HIS A 215 -1.51 32.58 -20.39
CA HIS A 215 -0.17 32.49 -20.97
C HIS A 215 -0.16 32.82 -22.46
N HIS A 216 -1.08 32.22 -23.21
CA HIS A 216 -1.14 32.41 -24.67
C HIS A 216 -1.52 33.84 -25.06
N VAL A 217 -2.42 34.50 -24.34
CA VAL A 217 -2.79 35.89 -24.65
C VAL A 217 -1.66 36.86 -24.32
N ALA A 218 -0.84 36.55 -23.29
CA ALA A 218 0.31 37.38 -22.92
C ALA A 218 1.51 37.18 -23.84
N TYR A 219 1.74 35.95 -24.27
CA TYR A 219 2.88 35.55 -25.12
C TYR A 219 2.42 34.53 -26.16
N PRO A 220 1.76 34.94 -27.24
CA PRO A 220 1.18 34.05 -28.25
C PRO A 220 2.22 33.30 -29.10
N GLU A 221 3.46 33.79 -29.13
CA GLU A 221 4.57 33.23 -29.90
C GLU A 221 5.24 32.02 -29.26
N TYR A 222 4.92 31.71 -27.99
CA TYR A 222 5.54 30.62 -27.28
C TYR A 222 4.68 29.36 -27.29
N ASP A 223 5.35 28.19 -27.35
CA ASP A 223 4.70 26.88 -27.20
C ASP A 223 4.49 26.53 -25.71
N TRP A 224 3.37 27.01 -25.16
CA TRP A 224 3.00 26.75 -23.77
C TRP A 224 2.69 25.29 -23.48
N ARG A 225 2.34 24.47 -24.48
CA ARG A 225 2.14 23.03 -24.31
C ARG A 225 3.49 22.34 -24.08
N ALA A 226 4.49 22.65 -24.90
CA ALA A 226 5.84 22.15 -24.71
C ALA A 226 6.42 22.61 -23.36
N PHE A 227 6.19 23.88 -22.97
CA PHE A 227 6.57 24.39 -21.65
C PHE A 227 5.93 23.57 -20.51
N GLY A 228 4.60 23.35 -20.55
CA GLY A 228 3.90 22.56 -19.54
C GLY A 228 4.39 21.13 -19.45
N ASN A 229 4.69 20.49 -20.58
CA ASN A 229 5.27 19.15 -20.63
C ASN A 229 6.66 19.11 -19.97
N LYS A 230 7.54 20.06 -20.31
CA LYS A 230 8.87 20.19 -19.67
C LYS A 230 8.74 20.39 -18.16
N PHE A 231 7.91 21.35 -17.72
CA PHE A 231 7.74 21.67 -16.31
C PHE A 231 7.26 20.46 -15.50
N VAL A 232 6.18 19.82 -15.94
CA VAL A 232 5.60 18.69 -15.18
C VAL A 232 6.47 17.44 -15.26
N SER A 233 7.03 17.11 -16.44
CA SER A 233 7.72 15.84 -16.63
C SER A 233 9.20 15.89 -16.26
N GLU A 234 9.92 16.95 -16.66
CA GLU A 234 11.37 17.03 -16.42
C GLU A 234 11.71 17.68 -15.06
N VAL A 235 10.94 18.73 -14.67
CA VAL A 235 11.23 19.45 -13.42
C VAL A 235 10.57 18.77 -12.22
N LEU A 236 9.27 18.42 -12.31
CA LEU A 236 8.54 17.79 -11.22
C LEU A 236 8.62 16.25 -11.24
N GLY A 237 9.01 15.65 -12.38
CA GLY A 237 9.09 14.20 -12.55
C GLY A 237 7.73 13.50 -12.44
N LEU A 238 6.67 14.17 -12.92
CA LEU A 238 5.30 13.69 -12.99
C LEU A 238 4.89 13.49 -14.46
N LYS A 239 3.77 12.82 -14.73
CA LYS A 239 3.23 12.74 -16.08
C LYS A 239 2.20 13.86 -16.28
N ARG A 240 2.42 14.75 -17.26
CA ARG A 240 1.41 15.78 -17.56
C ARG A 240 0.18 15.15 -18.20
N GLU A 241 -1.01 15.54 -17.75
CA GLU A 241 -2.29 15.25 -18.40
C GLU A 241 -2.52 16.26 -19.52
N GLU A 242 -2.57 15.79 -20.76
CA GLU A 242 -2.66 16.66 -21.95
C GLU A 242 -4.03 17.35 -22.09
N TRP A 243 -5.09 16.66 -21.71
CA TRP A 243 -6.46 17.12 -21.86
C TRP A 243 -7.16 17.10 -20.51
N THR A 244 -7.41 18.27 -19.97
CA THR A 244 -8.02 18.45 -18.65
C THR A 244 -9.00 19.61 -18.65
N THR A 245 -9.80 19.71 -17.62
CA THR A 245 -10.55 20.92 -17.26
C THR A 245 -9.68 21.83 -16.37
N GLN A 246 -10.27 22.61 -15.47
CA GLN A 246 -9.51 23.35 -14.47
C GLN A 246 -8.71 22.43 -13.52
N ILE A 247 -9.16 21.18 -13.35
CA ILE A 247 -8.57 20.18 -12.46
C ILE A 247 -8.02 18.98 -13.22
N SER A 248 -7.24 18.14 -12.53
CA SER A 248 -6.87 16.81 -13.00
C SER A 248 -8.11 15.95 -13.29
N ASN A 249 -7.98 15.00 -14.22
CA ASN A 249 -8.99 13.98 -14.44
C ASN A 249 -9.09 13.01 -13.25
N TYR A 250 -8.02 12.93 -12.42
CA TYR A 250 -7.87 12.04 -11.27
C TYR A 250 -7.93 10.54 -11.56
N ASP A 251 -8.06 10.10 -12.81
CA ASP A 251 -8.18 8.67 -13.17
C ASP A 251 -6.95 7.86 -12.72
N ASN A 252 -5.74 8.39 -12.96
CA ASN A 252 -4.51 7.72 -12.52
C ASN A 252 -4.38 7.71 -10.99
N LEU A 253 -4.81 8.77 -10.32
CA LEU A 253 -4.82 8.81 -8.85
C LEU A 253 -5.83 7.82 -8.27
N ALA A 254 -7.00 7.70 -8.87
CA ALA A 254 -8.00 6.68 -8.53
C ALA A 254 -7.43 5.26 -8.72
N ALA A 255 -6.72 5.02 -9.83
CA ALA A 255 -6.06 3.73 -10.08
C ALA A 255 -4.97 3.42 -9.04
N ILE A 256 -4.23 4.42 -8.54
CA ILE A 256 -3.30 4.26 -7.42
C ILE A 256 -4.04 3.83 -6.16
N PHE A 257 -5.14 4.51 -5.79
CA PHE A 257 -5.94 4.17 -4.62
C PHE A 257 -6.55 2.77 -4.73
N ASP A 258 -7.01 2.37 -5.91
CA ASP A 258 -7.49 1.00 -6.17
C ASP A 258 -6.36 -0.03 -6.06
N GLY A 259 -5.17 0.28 -6.51
CA GLY A 259 -3.98 -0.55 -6.34
C GLY A 259 -3.62 -0.76 -4.87
N LEU A 260 -3.64 0.32 -4.07
CA LEU A 260 -3.42 0.27 -2.61
C LEU A 260 -4.46 -0.61 -1.92
N LYS A 261 -5.77 -0.45 -2.23
CA LYS A 261 -6.86 -1.30 -1.71
C LYS A 261 -6.63 -2.77 -2.03
N ARG A 262 -6.19 -3.09 -3.25
CA ARG A 262 -5.94 -4.47 -3.67
C ARG A 262 -4.82 -5.11 -2.86
N ILE A 263 -3.73 -4.40 -2.63
CA ILE A 263 -2.64 -4.85 -1.75
C ILE A 263 -3.14 -5.03 -0.31
N ASN A 264 -3.89 -4.06 0.22
CA ASN A 264 -4.50 -4.15 1.54
C ASN A 264 -5.41 -5.38 1.68
N THR A 265 -6.17 -5.72 0.65
CA THR A 265 -7.06 -6.89 0.64
C THR A 265 -6.27 -8.20 0.76
N ILE A 266 -5.11 -8.29 0.10
CA ILE A 266 -4.21 -9.45 0.22
C ILE A 266 -3.65 -9.53 1.65
N LEU A 267 -3.27 -8.41 2.24
CA LEU A 267 -2.77 -8.37 3.61
C LEU A 267 -3.85 -8.69 4.64
N ILE A 268 -5.11 -8.30 4.41
CA ILE A 268 -6.25 -8.70 5.25
C ILE A 268 -6.42 -10.22 5.22
N ASP A 269 -6.39 -10.82 4.05
CA ASP A 269 -6.47 -12.26 3.83
C ASP A 269 -5.34 -13.00 4.60
N LEU A 270 -4.10 -12.52 4.44
CA LEU A 270 -2.93 -13.03 5.17
C LEU A 270 -3.11 -12.92 6.70
N ASN A 271 -3.60 -11.79 7.21
CA ASN A 271 -3.80 -11.62 8.66
C ASN A 271 -4.83 -12.61 9.20
N ARG A 272 -5.89 -12.91 8.44
CA ARG A 272 -6.93 -13.90 8.80
C ARG A 272 -6.38 -15.30 8.79
N ASP A 273 -5.56 -15.69 7.83
CA ASP A 273 -4.95 -17.01 7.78
C ASP A 273 -3.98 -17.21 8.95
N PHE A 274 -3.09 -16.25 9.24
CA PHE A 274 -2.20 -16.36 10.40
C PHE A 274 -2.97 -16.37 11.72
N TRP A 275 -4.02 -15.59 11.86
CA TRP A 275 -4.92 -15.66 13.00
C TRP A 275 -5.53 -17.07 13.15
N GLN A 276 -5.99 -17.66 12.04
CA GLN A 276 -6.55 -19.01 12.01
C GLN A 276 -5.48 -20.06 12.37
N TYR A 277 -4.27 -19.96 11.83
CA TYR A 277 -3.17 -20.88 12.17
C TYR A 277 -2.77 -20.81 13.65
N ILE A 278 -2.83 -19.63 14.26
CA ILE A 278 -2.63 -19.48 15.71
C ILE A 278 -3.77 -20.16 16.47
N SER A 279 -5.03 -20.00 16.06
CA SER A 279 -6.18 -20.64 16.70
C SER A 279 -6.15 -22.17 16.57
N MET A 280 -5.51 -22.70 15.53
CA MET A 280 -5.28 -24.14 15.30
C MET A 280 -4.01 -24.65 16.00
N GLU A 281 -3.34 -23.82 16.78
CA GLU A 281 -2.07 -24.11 17.46
C GLU A 281 -0.88 -24.39 16.51
N TYR A 282 -0.98 -24.12 15.22
CA TYR A 282 0.15 -24.27 14.29
C TYR A 282 1.27 -23.29 14.61
N PHE A 283 0.91 -22.12 15.18
CA PHE A 283 1.85 -21.19 15.78
C PHE A 283 1.51 -20.90 17.24
N LYS A 284 2.55 -20.76 18.03
CA LYS A 284 2.53 -20.08 19.33
C LYS A 284 3.09 -18.67 19.16
N GLN A 285 2.85 -17.82 20.13
CA GLN A 285 3.39 -16.46 20.13
C GLN A 285 4.42 -16.29 21.25
N LYS A 286 5.55 -15.65 20.93
CA LYS A 286 6.55 -15.25 21.93
C LYS A 286 5.91 -14.36 22.97
N ILE A 287 6.13 -14.68 24.23
CA ILE A 287 5.70 -13.85 25.37
C ILE A 287 6.84 -12.88 25.68
N LYS A 288 6.53 -11.60 25.75
CA LYS A 288 7.48 -10.58 26.20
C LYS A 288 7.28 -10.37 27.70
N ALA A 289 8.37 -10.40 28.46
CA ALA A 289 8.31 -10.16 29.91
C ALA A 289 7.61 -8.82 30.22
N GLY A 290 6.62 -8.85 31.10
CA GLY A 290 5.81 -7.68 31.48
C GLY A 290 4.59 -7.41 30.57
N GLU A 291 4.40 -8.10 29.44
CA GLU A 291 3.16 -8.01 28.68
C GLU A 291 2.04 -8.84 29.33
N ILE A 292 0.85 -8.27 29.43
CA ILE A 292 -0.36 -8.96 29.90
C ILE A 292 -1.17 -9.36 28.67
N GLY A 293 -1.25 -10.66 28.39
CA GLY A 293 -1.95 -11.22 27.22
C GLY A 293 -3.48 -11.14 27.34
N SER A 294 -4.01 -11.19 28.54
CA SER A 294 -5.44 -11.09 28.85
C SER A 294 -5.64 -10.52 30.25
N SER A 295 -6.63 -9.67 30.44
CA SER A 295 -6.97 -9.10 31.76
C SER A 295 -7.53 -10.12 32.76
N ALA A 296 -8.09 -11.23 32.27
CA ALA A 296 -8.78 -12.23 33.09
C ALA A 296 -8.13 -13.64 33.05
N MET A 297 -7.39 -13.96 31.97
CA MET A 297 -6.84 -15.31 31.73
C MET A 297 -5.33 -15.22 31.48
N PRO A 298 -4.47 -15.37 32.48
CA PRO A 298 -3.01 -15.16 32.37
C PRO A 298 -2.29 -16.04 31.34
N HIS A 299 -2.86 -17.21 31.01
CA HIS A 299 -2.29 -18.15 30.04
C HIS A 299 -2.60 -17.77 28.57
N LYS A 300 -3.51 -16.81 28.34
CA LYS A 300 -4.02 -16.49 27.01
C LYS A 300 -3.16 -15.42 26.35
N VAL A 301 -2.56 -15.73 25.21
CA VAL A 301 -1.81 -14.81 24.37
C VAL A 301 -2.60 -14.56 23.08
N ASN A 302 -3.22 -13.38 22.97
CA ASN A 302 -4.07 -13.04 21.84
C ASN A 302 -3.23 -12.60 20.63
N PRO A 303 -3.64 -12.93 19.39
CA PRO A 303 -2.97 -12.49 18.16
C PRO A 303 -3.33 -11.04 17.77
N ILE A 304 -3.27 -10.11 18.74
CA ILE A 304 -3.74 -8.73 18.60
C ILE A 304 -3.02 -7.92 17.53
N ASP A 305 -1.79 -8.30 17.19
CA ASP A 305 -1.01 -7.58 16.17
C ASP A 305 -1.62 -7.84 14.77
N PHE A 306 -2.10 -9.05 14.48
CA PHE A 306 -2.80 -9.39 13.24
C PHE A 306 -4.20 -8.76 13.19
N GLU A 307 -4.95 -8.77 14.29
CA GLU A 307 -6.26 -8.11 14.41
C GLU A 307 -6.16 -6.59 14.22
N ASN A 308 -5.13 -5.97 14.80
CA ASN A 308 -4.88 -4.54 14.64
C ASN A 308 -4.51 -4.18 13.18
N ALA A 309 -3.70 -5.01 12.52
CA ALA A 309 -3.38 -4.82 11.11
C ALA A 309 -4.63 -4.94 10.24
N GLU A 310 -5.44 -5.99 10.41
CA GLU A 310 -6.70 -6.18 9.68
C GLU A 310 -7.64 -4.97 9.84
N GLY A 311 -7.87 -4.52 11.08
CA GLY A 311 -8.76 -3.40 11.36
C GLY A 311 -8.31 -2.10 10.71
N ASN A 312 -7.00 -1.77 10.77
CA ASN A 312 -6.46 -0.57 10.14
C ASN A 312 -6.54 -0.63 8.61
N LEU A 313 -6.25 -1.79 7.99
CA LEU A 313 -6.37 -1.97 6.53
C LEU A 313 -7.83 -1.84 6.07
N GLY A 314 -8.79 -2.29 6.87
CA GLY A 314 -10.22 -2.13 6.60
C GLY A 314 -10.65 -0.66 6.55
N ILE A 315 -10.21 0.15 7.53
CA ILE A 315 -10.47 1.60 7.54
C ILE A 315 -9.79 2.29 6.36
N ALA A 316 -8.53 1.95 6.06
CA ALA A 316 -7.83 2.48 4.90
C ALA A 316 -8.60 2.21 3.59
N ASN A 317 -9.09 0.97 3.41
CA ASN A 317 -9.85 0.59 2.22
C ASN A 317 -11.14 1.41 2.05
N ALA A 318 -11.87 1.68 3.13
CA ALA A 318 -13.09 2.49 3.06
C ALA A 318 -12.82 3.93 2.58
N ILE A 319 -11.72 4.54 3.04
CA ILE A 319 -11.34 5.89 2.63
C ILE A 319 -10.81 5.90 1.19
N LEU A 320 -9.94 4.95 0.85
CA LEU A 320 -9.40 4.80 -0.51
C LEU A 320 -10.50 4.56 -1.54
N GLU A 321 -11.52 3.75 -1.21
CA GLU A 321 -12.71 3.54 -2.06
C GLU A 321 -13.43 4.85 -2.33
N HIS A 322 -13.69 5.65 -1.28
CA HIS A 322 -14.34 6.94 -1.46
C HIS A 322 -13.51 7.89 -2.32
N LEU A 323 -12.19 7.97 -2.10
CA LEU A 323 -11.28 8.80 -2.89
C LEU A 323 -11.25 8.37 -4.36
N ALA A 324 -11.14 7.07 -4.63
CA ALA A 324 -11.09 6.52 -5.99
C ALA A 324 -12.38 6.78 -6.78
N THR A 325 -13.54 6.69 -6.12
CA THR A 325 -14.83 6.91 -6.78
C THR A 325 -15.25 8.37 -6.87
N LYS A 326 -14.86 9.21 -5.89
CA LYS A 326 -15.28 10.62 -5.84
C LYS A 326 -14.44 11.53 -6.73
N LEU A 327 -13.11 11.38 -6.74
CA LEU A 327 -12.22 12.34 -7.39
C LEU A 327 -12.44 12.46 -8.90
N PRO A 328 -12.64 11.38 -9.69
CA PRO A 328 -12.90 11.48 -11.12
C PRO A 328 -14.25 12.14 -11.47
N VAL A 329 -15.11 12.40 -10.50
CA VAL A 329 -16.44 12.99 -10.72
C VAL A 329 -16.49 14.42 -10.19
N SER A 330 -16.59 15.38 -11.10
CA SER A 330 -16.74 16.81 -10.81
C SER A 330 -17.82 17.46 -11.67
N ARG A 331 -18.15 18.71 -11.37
CA ARG A 331 -19.18 19.46 -12.12
C ARG A 331 -18.52 20.42 -13.10
N LEU A 332 -18.86 20.30 -14.40
CA LEU A 332 -18.34 21.16 -15.45
C LEU A 332 -16.80 21.27 -15.40
N GLN A 333 -16.26 22.50 -15.27
CA GLN A 333 -14.81 22.71 -15.15
C GLN A 333 -14.26 22.29 -13.78
N ARG A 334 -15.03 22.47 -12.71
CA ARG A 334 -14.68 22.11 -11.33
C ARG A 334 -15.80 22.41 -10.35
N ASP A 335 -15.91 21.60 -9.30
CA ASP A 335 -16.48 21.99 -8.00
C ASP A 335 -15.41 21.87 -6.89
N LEU A 336 -15.71 22.38 -5.67
CA LEU A 336 -14.74 22.43 -4.58
C LEU A 336 -14.53 21.10 -3.85
N THR A 337 -15.33 20.07 -4.12
CA THR A 337 -15.34 18.82 -3.34
C THR A 337 -14.03 18.04 -3.46
N ASP A 338 -13.28 18.21 -4.57
CA ASP A 338 -11.95 17.63 -4.74
C ASP A 338 -10.98 18.10 -3.62
N SER A 339 -10.93 19.41 -3.37
CA SER A 339 -10.06 19.98 -2.32
C SER A 339 -10.41 19.47 -0.92
N THR A 340 -11.70 19.24 -0.63
CA THR A 340 -12.16 18.72 0.66
C THR A 340 -11.67 17.28 0.87
N VAL A 341 -11.83 16.41 -0.12
CA VAL A 341 -11.50 14.99 0.04
C VAL A 341 -10.00 14.71 -0.07
N LEU A 342 -9.28 15.47 -0.89
CA LEU A 342 -7.82 15.33 -1.04
C LEU A 342 -7.05 15.59 0.26
N ARG A 343 -7.57 16.41 1.18
CA ARG A 343 -6.97 16.62 2.51
C ARG A 343 -6.92 15.35 3.36
N ASN A 344 -7.68 14.31 2.97
CA ASN A 344 -7.73 13.03 3.68
C ASN A 344 -6.79 11.95 3.08
N VAL A 345 -6.02 12.25 2.03
CA VAL A 345 -5.15 11.25 1.36
C VAL A 345 -4.13 10.63 2.32
N GLY A 346 -3.60 11.41 3.26
CA GLY A 346 -2.66 10.91 4.27
C GLY A 346 -3.27 9.93 5.27
N VAL A 347 -4.57 10.02 5.52
CA VAL A 347 -5.24 9.20 6.55
C VAL A 347 -5.21 7.71 6.22
N PRO A 348 -5.63 7.25 5.02
CA PRO A 348 -5.54 5.83 4.68
C PRO A 348 -4.10 5.32 4.59
N LEU A 349 -3.15 6.13 4.13
CA LEU A 349 -1.73 5.77 4.12
C LEU A 349 -1.18 5.61 5.55
N ALA A 350 -1.61 6.44 6.49
CA ALA A 350 -1.24 6.29 7.89
C ALA A 350 -1.81 5.01 8.52
N HIS A 351 -3.06 4.65 8.22
CA HIS A 351 -3.62 3.37 8.63
C HIS A 351 -2.87 2.18 8.04
N ILE A 352 -2.42 2.27 6.78
CA ILE A 352 -1.59 1.23 6.15
C ILE A 352 -0.24 1.11 6.86
N GLU A 353 0.42 2.21 7.16
CA GLU A 353 1.70 2.23 7.88
C GLU A 353 1.59 1.62 9.29
N ILE A 354 0.50 1.92 10.01
CA ILE A 354 0.18 1.30 11.29
C ILE A 354 0.01 -0.21 11.12
N ALA A 355 -0.65 -0.64 10.07
CA ALA A 355 -0.88 -2.04 9.77
C ALA A 355 0.42 -2.79 9.43
N PHE A 356 1.30 -2.21 8.61
CA PHE A 356 2.62 -2.79 8.30
C PHE A 356 3.44 -3.02 9.57
N LYS A 357 3.56 -2.01 10.42
CA LYS A 357 4.27 -2.13 11.71
C LYS A 357 3.65 -3.15 12.65
N SER A 358 2.32 -3.27 12.66
CA SER A 358 1.63 -4.27 13.45
C SER A 358 1.84 -5.67 12.90
N LEU A 359 1.74 -5.85 11.58
CA LEU A 359 1.96 -7.14 10.92
C LEU A 359 3.41 -7.62 11.09
N THR A 360 4.40 -6.76 10.85
CA THR A 360 5.83 -7.10 11.06
C THR A 360 6.09 -7.51 12.51
N LYS A 361 5.49 -6.79 13.47
CA LYS A 361 5.59 -7.17 14.90
C LYS A 361 4.93 -8.51 15.18
N GLY A 362 3.75 -8.78 14.61
CA GLY A 362 3.03 -10.06 14.76
C GLY A 362 3.83 -11.23 14.19
N LEU A 363 4.33 -11.09 12.98
CA LEU A 363 5.20 -12.09 12.33
C LEU A 363 6.44 -12.39 13.18
N GLY A 364 7.10 -11.37 13.72
CA GLY A 364 8.28 -11.53 14.58
C GLY A 364 8.02 -12.27 15.91
N LYS A 365 6.76 -12.43 16.33
CA LYS A 365 6.36 -13.18 17.51
C LYS A 365 6.03 -14.65 17.25
N LEU A 366 5.91 -15.06 15.99
CA LEU A 366 5.53 -16.44 15.66
C LEU A 366 6.59 -17.46 16.10
N LEU A 367 6.12 -18.55 16.68
CA LEU A 367 6.88 -19.74 17.00
C LEU A 367 6.17 -20.92 16.35
N LEU A 368 6.81 -21.57 15.38
CA LEU A 368 6.27 -22.75 14.73
C LEU A 368 6.04 -23.89 15.74
N ASN A 369 4.90 -24.56 15.65
CA ASN A 369 4.53 -25.71 16.46
C ASN A 369 4.38 -26.95 15.57
N GLU A 370 5.51 -27.54 15.18
CA GLU A 370 5.56 -28.70 14.29
C GLU A 370 4.77 -29.91 14.86
N SER A 371 4.70 -30.04 16.18
CA SER A 371 3.93 -31.13 16.80
C SER A 371 2.43 -31.03 16.55
N ALA A 372 1.87 -29.79 16.44
CA ALA A 372 0.47 -29.62 16.12
C ALA A 372 0.20 -29.92 14.64
N LEU A 373 1.08 -29.45 13.73
CA LEU A 373 1.01 -29.77 12.30
C LEU A 373 1.07 -31.29 12.06
N SER A 374 2.04 -31.97 12.70
CA SER A 374 2.19 -33.40 12.57
C SER A 374 1.00 -34.16 13.15
N ARG A 375 0.44 -33.73 14.30
CA ARG A 375 -0.77 -34.31 14.89
C ARG A 375 -1.95 -34.27 13.92
N ASP A 376 -2.20 -33.13 13.26
CA ASP A 376 -3.30 -32.98 12.32
C ASP A 376 -3.12 -33.88 11.09
N LEU A 377 -1.91 -33.99 10.55
CA LEU A 377 -1.59 -34.91 9.45
C LEU A 377 -1.82 -36.37 9.88
N ASN A 378 -1.31 -36.78 11.03
CA ASN A 378 -1.46 -38.15 11.56
C ASN A 378 -2.93 -38.53 11.82
N ASN A 379 -3.77 -37.56 12.15
CA ASN A 379 -5.20 -37.79 12.38
C ASN A 379 -6.03 -37.82 11.10
N CYS A 380 -5.45 -37.55 9.93
CA CYS A 380 -6.18 -37.35 8.65
C CYS A 380 -5.64 -38.26 7.53
N TRP A 381 -5.46 -39.56 7.78
CA TRP A 381 -4.96 -40.51 6.76
C TRP A 381 -5.85 -40.61 5.51
N ALA A 382 -7.13 -40.28 5.59
CA ALA A 382 -8.02 -40.25 4.43
C ALA A 382 -7.55 -39.35 3.29
N VAL A 383 -6.69 -38.36 3.57
CA VAL A 383 -6.23 -37.39 2.57
C VAL A 383 -5.29 -38.00 1.52
N VAL A 384 -4.65 -39.17 1.80
CA VAL A 384 -3.79 -39.86 0.83
C VAL A 384 -4.61 -40.64 -0.20
N ALA A 385 -5.92 -40.79 -0.03
CA ALA A 385 -6.78 -41.55 -0.92
C ALA A 385 -6.73 -41.02 -2.38
N GLU A 386 -6.59 -39.70 -2.56
CA GLU A 386 -6.42 -39.09 -3.89
C GLU A 386 -5.12 -39.55 -4.56
N GLY A 387 -4.01 -39.58 -3.85
CA GLY A 387 -2.72 -40.05 -4.36
C GLY A 387 -2.77 -41.54 -4.73
N ILE A 388 -3.33 -42.37 -3.84
CA ILE A 388 -3.54 -43.81 -4.09
C ILE A 388 -4.42 -44.00 -5.33
N GLN A 389 -5.56 -43.32 -5.44
CA GLN A 389 -6.43 -43.38 -6.60
C GLN A 389 -5.70 -43.04 -7.91
N THR A 390 -4.84 -42.03 -7.86
CA THR A 390 -4.11 -41.57 -9.03
C THR A 390 -3.09 -42.60 -9.51
N VAL A 391 -2.36 -43.23 -8.59
CA VAL A 391 -1.46 -44.35 -8.89
C VAL A 391 -2.23 -45.54 -9.47
N LEU A 392 -3.36 -45.91 -8.88
CA LEU A 392 -4.21 -47.01 -9.38
C LEU A 392 -4.76 -46.72 -10.79
N ARG A 393 -5.11 -45.47 -11.12
CA ARG A 393 -5.50 -45.06 -12.46
C ARG A 393 -4.35 -45.23 -13.45
N ARG A 394 -3.13 -44.84 -13.08
CA ARG A 394 -1.93 -45.06 -13.89
C ARG A 394 -1.71 -46.52 -14.24
N GLU A 395 -1.99 -47.41 -13.29
CA GLU A 395 -1.84 -48.88 -13.47
C GLU A 395 -3.07 -49.55 -14.13
N GLY A 396 -4.07 -48.77 -14.55
CA GLY A 396 -5.27 -49.33 -15.20
C GLY A 396 -6.21 -50.13 -14.28
N TYR A 397 -6.11 -49.92 -12.97
CA TYR A 397 -6.96 -50.63 -11.99
C TYR A 397 -8.46 -50.28 -12.22
N PRO A 398 -9.34 -51.29 -12.22
CA PRO A 398 -10.78 -51.05 -12.48
C PRO A 398 -11.46 -50.27 -11.34
N LYS A 399 -12.15 -49.20 -11.70
CA LYS A 399 -12.97 -48.37 -10.77
C LYS A 399 -12.23 -47.97 -9.48
N PRO A 400 -11.06 -47.31 -9.57
CA PRO A 400 -10.25 -46.99 -8.38
C PRO A 400 -10.95 -46.04 -7.41
N TYR A 401 -11.79 -45.12 -7.91
CA TYR A 401 -12.57 -44.22 -7.05
C TYR A 401 -13.58 -44.98 -6.18
N GLU A 402 -14.31 -45.93 -6.75
CA GLU A 402 -15.32 -46.73 -6.05
C GLU A 402 -14.66 -47.62 -4.99
N ALA A 403 -13.48 -48.17 -5.25
CA ALA A 403 -12.72 -48.94 -4.30
C ALA A 403 -12.33 -48.12 -3.06
N LEU A 404 -11.80 -46.91 -3.25
CA LEU A 404 -11.45 -46.00 -2.17
C LEU A 404 -12.66 -45.36 -1.48
N LYS A 405 -13.75 -45.12 -2.20
CA LYS A 405 -15.01 -44.65 -1.64
C LYS A 405 -15.56 -45.63 -0.61
N ALA A 406 -15.44 -46.94 -0.84
CA ALA A 406 -15.86 -47.97 0.11
C ALA A 406 -15.05 -47.91 1.42
N LEU A 407 -13.76 -47.52 1.35
CA LEU A 407 -12.90 -47.32 2.53
C LEU A 407 -13.21 -46.01 3.27
N THR A 408 -13.37 -44.91 2.54
CA THR A 408 -13.38 -43.54 3.10
C THR A 408 -14.78 -43.06 3.51
N ARG A 409 -15.84 -43.63 2.96
CA ARG A 409 -17.25 -43.30 3.29
C ARG A 409 -17.89 -44.29 4.22
N THR A 410 -17.16 -44.72 5.23
CA THR A 410 -17.65 -45.46 6.39
C THR A 410 -17.75 -44.48 7.56
N ASN A 411 -18.58 -44.78 8.56
CA ASN A 411 -18.63 -43.97 9.78
C ASN A 411 -17.41 -44.22 10.70
N GLN A 412 -16.33 -44.80 10.18
CA GLN A 412 -15.09 -45.12 10.90
C GLN A 412 -13.99 -44.19 10.48
N THR A 413 -13.10 -43.84 11.39
CA THR A 413 -11.91 -43.05 11.12
C THR A 413 -10.95 -43.85 10.25
N VAL A 414 -10.53 -43.26 9.12
CA VAL A 414 -9.48 -43.83 8.28
C VAL A 414 -8.13 -43.62 8.97
N THR A 415 -7.44 -44.72 9.27
CA THR A 415 -6.13 -44.73 9.93
C THR A 415 -5.03 -45.21 8.99
N GLU A 416 -3.77 -45.09 9.40
CA GLU A 416 -2.63 -45.69 8.70
C GLU A 416 -2.86 -47.18 8.48
N GLN A 417 -3.32 -47.87 9.54
CA GLN A 417 -3.56 -49.32 9.51
C GLN A 417 -4.64 -49.68 8.47
N SER A 418 -5.77 -48.95 8.45
CA SER A 418 -6.85 -49.20 7.48
C SER A 418 -6.44 -48.96 6.02
N ILE A 419 -5.53 -47.99 5.77
CA ILE A 419 -4.94 -47.77 4.44
C ILE A 419 -4.02 -48.94 4.06
N LYS A 420 -3.16 -49.42 4.97
CA LYS A 420 -2.28 -50.58 4.75
C LYS A 420 -3.09 -51.84 4.44
N GLU A 421 -4.10 -52.15 5.23
CA GLU A 421 -5.01 -53.27 5.02
C GLU A 421 -5.70 -53.18 3.67
N PHE A 422 -6.20 -52.03 3.29
CA PHE A 422 -6.80 -51.80 1.99
C PHE A 422 -5.82 -52.08 0.83
N ILE A 423 -4.55 -51.62 0.96
CA ILE A 423 -3.53 -51.86 -0.07
C ILE A 423 -3.30 -53.35 -0.29
N GLU A 424 -3.34 -54.16 0.79
CA GLU A 424 -3.17 -55.62 0.69
C GLU A 424 -4.30 -56.30 -0.13
N THR A 425 -5.51 -55.73 -0.13
CA THR A 425 -6.65 -56.27 -0.88
C THR A 425 -6.57 -55.96 -2.40
N LEU A 426 -5.68 -55.07 -2.83
CA LEU A 426 -5.60 -54.64 -4.21
C LEU A 426 -4.92 -55.72 -5.08
N ASN A 427 -5.52 -56.03 -6.23
CA ASN A 427 -4.93 -56.91 -7.24
C ASN A 427 -3.96 -56.13 -8.14
N VAL A 428 -2.80 -55.76 -7.61
CA VAL A 428 -1.69 -55.08 -8.26
C VAL A 428 -0.37 -55.77 -7.89
N SER A 429 0.70 -55.49 -8.63
CA SER A 429 2.02 -56.09 -8.28
C SER A 429 2.56 -55.62 -6.94
N ASP A 430 3.43 -56.41 -6.33
CA ASP A 430 4.07 -56.03 -5.05
C ASP A 430 4.83 -54.71 -5.15
N ARG A 431 5.48 -54.43 -6.28
CA ARG A 431 6.11 -53.13 -6.54
C ARG A 431 5.15 -52.00 -6.41
N ILE A 432 3.93 -52.12 -6.91
CA ILE A 432 2.90 -51.06 -6.81
C ILE A 432 2.38 -50.97 -5.39
N LYS A 433 2.19 -52.10 -4.68
CA LYS A 433 1.81 -52.08 -3.25
C LYS A 433 2.86 -51.35 -2.42
N ASP A 434 4.15 -51.55 -2.67
CA ASP A 434 5.22 -50.85 -1.98
C ASP A 434 5.21 -49.38 -2.25
N GLU A 435 4.98 -48.97 -3.51
CA GLU A 435 4.80 -47.57 -3.88
C GLU A 435 3.61 -46.93 -3.13
N LEU A 436 2.48 -47.62 -3.07
CA LEU A 436 1.30 -47.14 -2.35
C LEU A 436 1.52 -47.06 -0.82
N ARG A 437 2.20 -48.04 -0.20
CA ARG A 437 2.54 -48.00 1.22
C ARG A 437 3.47 -46.86 1.59
N ALA A 438 4.28 -46.38 0.66
CA ALA A 438 5.18 -45.27 0.87
C ALA A 438 4.44 -43.88 0.90
N ILE A 439 3.21 -43.80 0.44
CA ILE A 439 2.41 -42.57 0.45
C ILE A 439 1.88 -42.31 1.85
N THR A 440 2.25 -41.19 2.45
CA THR A 440 1.81 -40.76 3.78
C THR A 440 1.27 -39.32 3.74
N PRO A 441 0.48 -38.88 4.72
CA PRO A 441 0.06 -37.47 4.82
C PRO A 441 1.24 -36.49 4.89
N HIS A 442 2.42 -36.94 5.33
CA HIS A 442 3.62 -36.10 5.48
C HIS A 442 4.41 -35.92 4.20
N ASN A 443 4.33 -36.86 3.25
CA ASN A 443 5.09 -36.78 1.99
C ASN A 443 4.23 -36.59 0.74
N TYR A 444 2.90 -36.63 0.89
CA TYR A 444 1.96 -36.36 -0.21
C TYR A 444 1.75 -34.84 -0.35
N THR A 445 2.82 -34.07 -0.45
CA THR A 445 2.81 -32.59 -0.47
C THR A 445 3.13 -32.00 -1.85
N GLY A 446 3.35 -32.82 -2.85
CA GLY A 446 3.75 -32.37 -4.18
C GLY A 446 5.23 -31.91 -4.23
N ILE A 447 5.50 -30.95 -5.12
CA ILE A 447 6.81 -30.35 -5.39
C ILE A 447 6.96 -29.01 -4.69
#